data_439d27155a9d373260112cbf9ed89034
#
_entry.id   439d27155a9d373260112cbf9ed89034
#
_cell.length_a   1.000
_cell.length_b   1.000
_cell.length_c   1.000
_cell.angle_alpha   90.00
_cell.angle_beta   90.00
_cell.angle_gamma   90.00
#
_symmetry.space_group_name_H-M   'P 1'
#
loop_
_entity.id
_entity.type
_entity.pdbx_description
1 polymer ?
#
loop_
_entity_poly.entity_id
_entity_poly.type
_entity_poly.pdbx_seq_one_letter_code
_entity_poly.pdbx_strand_id
1 'polypeptide(L)'
;YRRQRQMCIRDRWSYEGQPWQQWIFEEAAEGQYRIKNRFTGKVMDLAMSGVVNGTWVHQWEKTTGKGQRWEIVPADGGKAKIRNVLADKVIDLVGMRVDNGTQAQIWQDVFGENQLWSIQPVPDKLLQKDMPKPEPKKTAPKSTRTQTGTGRAKKTGGKGGRRAAK
;
A
#
# COMPACT_ATOMS: atom_id res chain seq x y z
N TYR A 1 -5.61 -20.47 8.13
CA TYR A 1 -4.95 -19.37 7.38
C TYR A 1 -6.01 -18.39 6.92
N ARG A 2 -6.35 -17.38 7.75
CA ARG A 2 -7.15 -16.23 7.33
C ARG A 2 -6.21 -15.35 6.49
N ARG A 3 -6.36 -15.38 5.18
CA ARG A 3 -5.78 -14.38 4.29
C ARG A 3 -6.34 -13.02 4.74
N GLN A 4 -5.47 -12.20 5.30
CA GLN A 4 -5.73 -10.78 5.48
C GLN A 4 -6.06 -10.23 4.09
N ARG A 5 -7.32 -9.92 3.84
CA ARG A 5 -7.73 -9.21 2.63
C ARG A 5 -7.12 -7.82 2.75
N GLN A 6 -6.00 -7.60 2.07
CA GLN A 6 -5.50 -6.27 1.82
C GLN A 6 -6.60 -5.55 1.04
N MET A 7 -7.23 -4.55 1.66
CA MET A 7 -8.13 -3.67 0.94
C MET A 7 -7.27 -2.83 -0.01
N CYS A 8 -7.13 -3.31 -1.23
CA CYS A 8 -6.52 -2.57 -2.31
C CYS A 8 -7.54 -1.55 -2.82
N ILE A 9 -7.11 -0.34 -3.18
CA ILE A 9 -7.84 0.45 -4.14
C ILE A 9 -7.62 -0.28 -5.46
N ARG A 10 -8.45 -1.26 -5.70
CA ARG A 10 -8.42 -1.94 -7.00
C ARG A 10 -9.49 -1.41 -7.90
N ASP A 11 -10.43 -0.62 -7.35
CA ASP A 11 -11.68 -0.40 -8.03
C ASP A 11 -12.31 0.97 -7.73
N ARG A 12 -13.01 1.45 -8.72
CA ARG A 12 -13.98 2.53 -8.63
C ARG A 12 -15.24 1.99 -7.95
N TRP A 13 -15.81 2.76 -7.03
CA TRP A 13 -17.07 2.44 -6.38
C TRP A 13 -17.92 3.70 -6.21
N SER A 14 -19.25 3.54 -6.22
CA SER A 14 -20.17 4.64 -5.93
C SER A 14 -19.88 5.20 -4.54
N TYR A 15 -19.85 6.55 -4.43
CA TYR A 15 -19.53 7.21 -3.16
C TYR A 15 -20.71 7.11 -2.18
N GLU A 16 -20.49 6.49 -1.04
CA GLU A 16 -21.45 6.26 0.04
C GLU A 16 -21.10 7.05 1.31
N GLY A 17 -20.16 7.98 1.22
CA GLY A 17 -19.70 8.80 2.34
C GLY A 17 -18.94 8.03 3.42
N GLN A 18 -18.40 6.88 3.08
CA GLN A 18 -17.71 6.04 4.05
C GLN A 18 -16.23 6.44 4.20
N PRO A 19 -15.64 6.30 5.42
CA PRO A 19 -14.24 6.70 5.66
C PRO A 19 -13.22 6.00 4.75
N TRP A 20 -13.47 4.77 4.34
CA TRP A 20 -12.60 4.04 3.41
C TRP A 20 -12.64 4.51 1.96
N GLN A 21 -13.62 5.38 1.63
CA GLN A 21 -13.72 6.06 0.34
C GLN A 21 -13.15 7.48 0.37
N GLN A 22 -12.60 7.91 1.51
CA GLN A 22 -12.10 9.27 1.72
C GLN A 22 -10.58 9.28 1.81
N TRP A 23 -9.98 10.34 1.27
CA TRP A 23 -8.54 10.44 1.07
C TRP A 23 -8.01 11.75 1.60
N ILE A 24 -6.83 11.71 2.19
CA ILE A 24 -6.11 12.87 2.72
C ILE A 24 -4.90 13.08 1.81
N PHE A 25 -4.76 14.29 1.28
CA PHE A 25 -3.60 14.70 0.49
C PHE A 25 -2.55 15.28 1.45
N GLU A 26 -1.50 14.52 1.72
CA GLU A 26 -0.35 14.95 2.52
C GLU A 26 0.75 15.44 1.59
N GLU A 27 1.15 16.70 1.69
CA GLU A 27 2.28 17.21 0.91
C GLU A 27 3.55 16.41 1.22
N ALA A 28 4.25 15.96 0.20
CA ALA A 28 5.45 15.14 0.29
C ALA A 28 6.69 15.84 -0.26
N ALA A 29 6.51 16.76 -1.18
CA ALA A 29 7.45 17.71 -1.75
C ALA A 29 6.63 18.79 -2.47
N GLU A 30 7.27 19.84 -2.95
CA GLU A 30 6.58 20.91 -3.68
C GLU A 30 5.77 20.35 -4.84
N GLY A 31 4.44 20.57 -4.80
CA GLY A 31 3.49 20.07 -5.79
C GLY A 31 3.29 18.55 -5.82
N GLN A 32 3.88 17.80 -4.90
CA GLN A 32 3.76 16.35 -4.81
C GLN A 32 3.08 15.92 -3.52
N TYR A 33 2.16 14.99 -3.62
CA TYR A 33 1.33 14.53 -2.52
C TYR A 33 1.47 13.02 -2.30
N ARG A 34 1.33 12.60 -1.04
CA ARG A 34 0.92 11.24 -0.67
C ARG A 34 -0.58 11.24 -0.46
N ILE A 35 -1.27 10.35 -1.11
CA ILE A 35 -2.73 10.24 -1.03
C ILE A 35 -3.03 9.11 -0.04
N LYS A 36 -3.42 9.50 1.18
CA LYS A 36 -3.63 8.58 2.31
C LYS A 36 -5.10 8.27 2.51
N ASN A 37 -5.43 7.00 2.63
CA ASN A 37 -6.79 6.57 2.94
C ASN A 37 -7.13 6.92 4.39
N ARG A 38 -8.28 7.57 4.59
CA ARG A 38 -8.71 8.02 5.91
C ARG A 38 -8.95 6.87 6.88
N PHE A 39 -9.45 5.73 6.41
CA PHE A 39 -9.78 4.58 7.24
C PHE A 39 -8.57 3.71 7.56
N THR A 40 -7.82 3.32 6.55
CA THR A 40 -6.70 2.38 6.71
C THR A 40 -5.41 3.04 7.16
N GLY A 41 -5.28 4.37 6.96
CA GLY A 41 -4.04 5.11 7.16
C GLY A 41 -2.95 4.78 6.14
N LYS A 42 -3.20 3.85 5.21
CA LYS A 42 -2.28 3.49 4.15
C LYS A 42 -2.31 4.50 3.01
N VAL A 43 -1.24 4.55 2.25
CA VAL A 43 -1.10 5.47 1.11
C VAL A 43 -1.27 4.75 -0.22
N MET A 44 -1.71 5.51 -1.21
CA MET A 44 -1.80 5.06 -2.60
C MET A 44 -0.40 4.80 -3.15
N ASP A 45 -0.19 3.63 -3.74
CA ASP A 45 1.12 3.13 -4.17
C ASP A 45 1.01 2.36 -5.49
N LEU A 46 2.12 2.28 -6.21
CA LEU A 46 2.25 1.41 -7.37
C LEU A 46 2.61 -0.02 -6.95
N ALA A 47 1.83 -0.98 -7.38
CA ALA A 47 2.09 -2.38 -7.09
C ALA A 47 3.48 -2.77 -7.57
N MET A 48 4.30 -3.32 -6.65
CA MET A 48 5.67 -3.76 -6.90
C MET A 48 6.59 -2.68 -7.49
N SER A 49 6.29 -1.39 -7.26
CA SER A 49 6.97 -0.24 -7.87
C SER A 49 7.01 -0.29 -9.41
N GLY A 50 6.01 -0.91 -10.03
CA GLY A 50 5.90 -1.03 -11.47
C GLY A 50 5.72 0.34 -12.15
N VAL A 51 6.28 0.51 -13.34
CA VAL A 51 6.25 1.76 -14.11
C VAL A 51 5.65 1.60 -15.51
N VAL A 52 5.20 0.40 -15.84
CA VAL A 52 4.61 0.08 -17.14
C VAL A 52 3.10 0.37 -17.16
N ASN A 53 2.54 0.56 -18.35
CA ASN A 53 1.09 0.63 -18.52
C ASN A 53 0.44 -0.63 -17.97
N GLY A 54 -0.67 -0.48 -17.24
CA GLY A 54 -1.36 -1.59 -16.59
C GLY A 54 -0.84 -1.92 -15.18
N THR A 55 0.19 -1.22 -14.68
CA THR A 55 0.59 -1.39 -13.27
C THR A 55 -0.53 -0.94 -12.35
N TRP A 56 -0.92 -1.80 -11.43
CA TRP A 56 -2.04 -1.56 -10.55
C TRP A 56 -1.73 -0.54 -9.47
N VAL A 57 -2.71 0.26 -9.13
CA VAL A 57 -2.70 1.15 -7.98
C VAL A 57 -3.29 0.40 -6.79
N HIS A 58 -2.58 0.40 -5.64
CA HIS A 58 -3.02 -0.24 -4.42
C HIS A 58 -2.75 0.64 -3.19
N GLN A 59 -3.17 0.18 -2.01
CA GLN A 59 -2.83 0.80 -0.75
C GLN A 59 -1.66 0.06 -0.09
N TRP A 60 -0.65 0.79 0.36
CA TRP A 60 0.51 0.22 1.04
C TRP A 60 0.92 1.05 2.25
N GLU A 61 1.76 0.50 3.10
CA GLU A 61 2.39 1.25 4.19
C GLU A 61 3.22 2.40 3.62
N LYS A 62 3.23 3.54 4.35
CA LYS A 62 3.97 4.74 3.93
C LYS A 62 5.48 4.46 3.87
N THR A 63 6.08 4.75 2.74
CA THR A 63 7.52 4.67 2.50
C THR A 63 8.07 6.01 2.01
N THR A 64 9.37 6.10 1.75
CA THR A 64 10.00 7.27 1.13
C THR A 64 10.00 7.21 -0.41
N GLY A 65 9.54 6.09 -0.97
CA GLY A 65 9.57 5.82 -2.41
C GLY A 65 8.76 6.79 -3.26
N LYS A 66 9.25 7.04 -4.48
CA LYS A 66 8.56 7.91 -5.46
C LYS A 66 7.28 7.27 -6.01
N GLY A 67 7.11 5.95 -5.94
CA GLY A 67 5.88 5.24 -6.32
C GLY A 67 4.65 5.64 -5.51
N GLN A 68 4.86 6.24 -4.33
CA GLN A 68 3.82 6.78 -3.46
C GLN A 68 3.62 8.30 -3.57
N ARG A 69 4.28 8.94 -4.54
CA ARG A 69 4.15 10.37 -4.77
C ARG A 69 3.35 10.64 -6.03
N TRP A 70 2.43 11.57 -5.92
CA TRP A 70 1.46 11.89 -6.95
C TRP A 70 1.38 13.40 -7.16
N GLU A 71 1.22 13.81 -8.37
CA GLU A 71 0.97 15.20 -8.77
C GLU A 71 -0.48 15.34 -9.21
N ILE A 72 -1.09 16.46 -8.87
CA ILE A 72 -2.44 16.80 -9.30
C ILE A 72 -2.33 17.77 -10.47
N VAL A 73 -2.58 17.27 -11.65
CA VAL A 73 -2.48 18.05 -12.89
C VAL A 73 -3.87 18.54 -13.27
N PRO A 74 -4.13 19.85 -13.24
CA PRO A 74 -5.43 20.39 -13.63
C PRO A 74 -5.82 20.00 -15.06
N ALA A 75 -7.11 19.75 -15.26
CA ALA A 75 -7.71 19.45 -16.54
C ALA A 75 -8.99 20.27 -16.74
N ASP A 76 -9.54 20.25 -17.94
CA ASP A 76 -10.73 20.99 -18.27
C ASP A 76 -11.95 20.60 -17.42
N GLY A 77 -12.91 21.51 -17.30
CA GLY A 77 -14.15 21.26 -16.57
C GLY A 77 -14.02 21.07 -15.06
N GLY A 78 -12.95 21.62 -14.44
CA GLY A 78 -12.70 21.47 -13.00
C GLY A 78 -12.30 20.06 -12.58
N LYS A 79 -11.89 19.24 -13.54
CA LYS A 79 -11.32 17.91 -13.32
C LYS A 79 -9.80 17.98 -13.15
N ALA A 80 -9.18 16.88 -12.76
CA ALA A 80 -7.74 16.73 -12.65
C ALA A 80 -7.29 15.34 -13.10
N LYS A 81 -6.05 15.24 -13.52
CA LYS A 81 -5.32 13.98 -13.66
C LYS A 81 -4.46 13.77 -12.44
N ILE A 82 -4.32 12.53 -11.99
CA ILE A 82 -3.47 12.16 -10.87
C ILE A 82 -2.28 11.41 -11.45
N ARG A 83 -1.11 12.08 -11.52
CA ARG A 83 0.10 11.58 -12.17
C ARG A 83 1.07 11.02 -11.13
N ASN A 84 1.60 9.84 -11.37
CA ASN A 84 2.62 9.24 -10.52
C ASN A 84 4.02 9.79 -10.84
N VAL A 85 4.76 10.20 -9.80
CA VAL A 85 6.09 10.81 -9.93
C VAL A 85 7.16 9.82 -10.40
N LEU A 86 7.04 8.53 -10.08
CA LEU A 86 8.01 7.51 -10.49
C LEU A 86 7.81 7.10 -11.94
N ALA A 87 6.55 6.87 -12.33
CA ALA A 87 6.22 6.27 -13.62
C ALA A 87 5.92 7.29 -14.71
N ASP A 88 5.71 8.57 -14.34
CA ASP A 88 5.23 9.65 -15.25
C ASP A 88 3.97 9.23 -16.02
N LYS A 89 3.06 8.55 -15.33
CA LYS A 89 1.79 8.05 -15.87
C LYS A 89 0.64 8.45 -14.98
N VAL A 90 -0.56 8.51 -15.55
CA VAL A 90 -1.77 8.94 -14.85
C VAL A 90 -2.60 7.75 -14.38
N ILE A 91 -3.38 7.94 -13.31
CA ILE A 91 -4.36 6.95 -12.86
C ILE A 91 -5.45 6.81 -13.92
N ASP A 92 -5.74 5.57 -14.25
CA ASP A 92 -6.61 5.14 -15.36
C ASP A 92 -7.56 4.03 -14.88
N LEU A 93 -8.79 4.01 -15.38
CA LEU A 93 -9.72 2.92 -15.15
C LEU A 93 -9.62 1.88 -16.27
N VAL A 94 -9.37 0.65 -15.90
CA VAL A 94 -9.18 -0.47 -16.86
C VAL A 94 -10.35 -0.57 -17.83
N GLY A 95 -10.02 -0.57 -19.12
CA GLY A 95 -11.01 -0.76 -20.20
C GLY A 95 -12.04 0.36 -20.31
N MET A 96 -11.75 1.56 -19.82
CA MET A 96 -12.68 2.72 -19.81
C MET A 96 -14.02 2.42 -19.11
N ARG A 97 -14.06 1.41 -18.24
CA ARG A 97 -15.29 0.98 -17.57
C ARG A 97 -15.65 1.93 -16.43
N VAL A 98 -16.94 2.09 -16.20
CA VAL A 98 -17.49 2.98 -15.16
C VAL A 98 -18.23 2.23 -14.06
N ASP A 99 -18.27 0.90 -14.12
CA ASP A 99 -18.96 0.06 -13.15
C ASP A 99 -18.25 0.03 -11.81
N ASN A 100 -19.00 -0.27 -10.74
CA ASN A 100 -18.41 -0.58 -9.44
C ASN A 100 -17.53 -1.83 -9.57
N GLY A 101 -16.35 -1.81 -8.94
CA GLY A 101 -15.37 -2.88 -9.06
C GLY A 101 -14.41 -2.72 -10.26
N THR A 102 -14.50 -1.62 -11.04
CA THR A 102 -13.52 -1.33 -12.10
C THR A 102 -12.17 -0.99 -11.49
N GLN A 103 -11.15 -1.71 -11.89
CA GLN A 103 -9.79 -1.59 -11.34
C GLN A 103 -9.12 -0.29 -11.77
N ALA A 104 -8.32 0.27 -10.86
CA ALA A 104 -7.45 1.40 -11.13
C ALA A 104 -6.01 0.93 -11.42
N GLN A 105 -5.44 1.47 -12.46
CA GLN A 105 -4.07 1.24 -12.91
C GLN A 105 -3.39 2.56 -13.24
N ILE A 106 -2.11 2.52 -13.60
CA ILE A 106 -1.49 3.65 -14.30
C ILE A 106 -1.39 3.36 -15.79
N TRP A 107 -1.55 4.41 -16.57
CA TRP A 107 -1.43 4.36 -18.03
C TRP A 107 -0.82 5.66 -18.55
N GLN A 108 -0.21 5.62 -19.72
CA GLN A 108 0.20 6.85 -20.41
C GLN A 108 -1.00 7.79 -20.55
N ASP A 109 -0.77 9.08 -20.50
CA ASP A 109 -1.82 10.08 -20.72
C ASP A 109 -2.27 10.05 -22.17
N VAL A 110 -3.48 9.57 -22.40
CA VAL A 110 -4.13 9.52 -23.72
C VAL A 110 -5.32 10.48 -23.80
N PHE A 111 -5.45 11.38 -22.82
CA PHE A 111 -6.53 12.35 -22.73
C PHE A 111 -7.94 11.72 -22.66
N GLY A 112 -8.02 10.47 -22.18
CA GLY A 112 -9.29 9.75 -22.02
C GLY A 112 -10.08 10.21 -20.80
N GLU A 113 -11.41 10.14 -20.88
CA GLU A 113 -12.32 10.47 -19.78
C GLU A 113 -12.10 9.56 -18.54
N ASN A 114 -11.64 8.34 -18.73
CA ASN A 114 -11.29 7.38 -17.69
C ASN A 114 -10.01 7.74 -16.91
N GLN A 115 -9.33 8.81 -17.30
CA GLN A 115 -8.14 9.38 -16.64
C GLN A 115 -8.44 10.70 -15.92
N LEU A 116 -9.71 11.17 -15.95
CA LEU A 116 -10.13 12.44 -15.37
C LEU A 116 -10.90 12.22 -14.06
N TRP A 117 -10.49 12.96 -13.04
CA TRP A 117 -11.00 12.82 -11.67
C TRP A 117 -11.56 14.15 -11.16
N SER A 118 -12.71 14.12 -10.50
CA SER A 118 -13.19 15.22 -9.70
C SER A 118 -12.71 15.09 -8.27
N ILE A 119 -11.96 16.07 -7.79
CA ILE A 119 -11.48 16.10 -6.40
C ILE A 119 -12.35 17.10 -5.65
N GLN A 120 -13.12 16.64 -4.66
CA GLN A 120 -14.03 17.46 -3.90
C GLN A 120 -13.75 17.33 -2.40
N PRO A 121 -13.87 18.42 -1.62
CA PRO A 121 -13.75 18.36 -0.18
C PRO A 121 -14.85 17.48 0.42
N VAL A 122 -14.50 16.71 1.44
CA VAL A 122 -15.48 15.92 2.20
C VAL A 122 -16.27 16.86 3.10
N PRO A 123 -17.62 16.87 3.06
CA PRO A 123 -18.43 17.69 3.94
C PRO A 123 -18.16 17.41 5.44
N ASP A 124 -18.11 18.44 6.28
CA ASP A 124 -17.77 18.35 7.71
C ASP A 124 -18.61 17.33 8.46
N LYS A 125 -19.90 17.21 8.14
CA LYS A 125 -20.80 16.21 8.71
C LYS A 125 -20.34 14.76 8.50
N LEU A 126 -19.58 14.49 7.44
CA LEU A 126 -19.03 13.16 7.15
C LEU A 126 -17.65 12.95 7.81
N LEU A 127 -16.96 14.03 8.17
CA LEU A 127 -15.70 13.97 8.90
C LEU A 127 -15.88 13.54 10.37
N GLN A 128 -17.06 13.82 10.93
CA GLN A 128 -17.44 13.45 12.32
C GLN A 128 -17.88 11.99 12.46
N LYS A 129 -18.05 11.26 11.35
CA LYS A 129 -18.43 9.86 11.39
C LYS A 129 -17.30 9.06 12.06
N ASP A 130 -17.62 8.41 13.20
CA ASP A 130 -16.67 7.65 13.98
C ASP A 130 -15.89 6.65 13.09
N MET A 131 -14.58 6.79 13.09
CA MET A 131 -13.71 5.81 12.49
C MET A 131 -13.77 4.56 13.36
N PRO A 132 -14.10 3.37 12.84
CA PRO A 132 -13.95 2.15 13.63
C PRO A 132 -12.50 2.07 14.12
N LYS A 133 -12.31 1.95 15.43
CA LYS A 133 -10.98 1.81 16.03
C LYS A 133 -10.23 0.70 15.31
N PRO A 134 -8.97 0.94 14.89
CA PRO A 134 -8.15 -0.13 14.37
C PRO A 134 -8.06 -1.23 15.45
N GLU A 135 -8.41 -2.45 15.09
CA GLU A 135 -8.24 -3.59 16.01
C GLU A 135 -6.77 -3.62 16.47
N PRO A 136 -6.53 -3.77 17.81
CA PRO A 136 -5.16 -3.84 18.31
C PRO A 136 -4.46 -5.02 17.62
N LYS A 137 -3.30 -4.73 17.03
CA LYS A 137 -2.43 -5.77 16.48
C LYS A 137 -2.21 -6.79 17.57
N LYS A 138 -2.76 -8.01 17.44
CA LYS A 138 -2.46 -9.12 18.33
C LYS A 138 -0.95 -9.33 18.26
N THR A 139 -0.26 -8.92 19.32
CA THR A 139 1.15 -9.21 19.52
C THR A 139 1.30 -10.72 19.49
N ALA A 140 2.17 -11.20 18.60
CA ALA A 140 2.51 -12.62 18.54
C ALA A 140 2.99 -13.09 19.93
N PRO A 141 2.57 -14.27 20.41
CA PRO A 141 3.02 -14.79 21.69
C PRO A 141 4.55 -14.90 21.67
N LYS A 142 5.20 -14.28 22.66
CA LYS A 142 6.62 -14.45 22.91
C LYS A 142 6.89 -15.93 23.12
N SER A 143 7.68 -16.53 22.22
CA SER A 143 8.21 -17.88 22.37
C SER A 143 9.05 -17.93 23.64
N THR A 144 8.52 -18.57 24.67
CA THR A 144 9.24 -18.89 25.89
C THR A 144 10.18 -20.06 25.55
N ARG A 145 11.44 -19.74 25.29
CA ARG A 145 12.50 -20.73 25.14
C ARG A 145 12.78 -21.30 26.54
N THR A 146 12.18 -22.42 26.84
CA THR A 146 12.48 -23.22 28.02
C THR A 146 13.91 -23.77 27.86
N GLN A 147 14.83 -23.23 28.64
CA GLN A 147 16.13 -23.86 28.85
C GLN A 147 15.92 -25.03 29.81
N THR A 148 15.93 -26.23 29.28
CA THR A 148 16.17 -27.42 30.10
C THR A 148 17.68 -27.64 30.17
N GLY A 149 18.28 -27.22 31.27
CA GLY A 149 19.58 -27.71 31.68
C GLY A 149 19.43 -29.08 32.30
N THR A 150 20.38 -29.92 32.08
CA THR A 150 21.03 -30.84 33.01
C THR A 150 21.60 -32.04 32.26
N GLY A 151 22.79 -32.40 32.59
CA GLY A 151 23.34 -33.70 32.22
C GLY A 151 24.87 -33.72 32.12
N ARG A 152 25.52 -33.55 33.28
CA ARG A 152 26.94 -33.84 33.50
C ARG A 152 27.15 -35.34 33.43
N ALA A 153 28.02 -35.84 32.56
CA ALA A 153 28.64 -37.14 32.72
C ALA A 153 30.11 -37.12 32.24
N LYS A 154 30.92 -37.74 33.08
CA LYS A 154 32.37 -37.80 33.13
C LYS A 154 32.97 -38.86 32.20
N LYS A 155 34.25 -38.56 31.76
CA LYS A 155 35.43 -39.44 31.64
C LYS A 155 35.37 -40.75 30.82
N THR A 156 36.34 -40.87 29.92
CA THR A 156 37.55 -41.68 29.89
C THR A 156 38.03 -41.69 28.43
N GLY A 157 39.23 -41.32 28.05
CA GLY A 157 40.47 -42.04 28.25
C GLY A 157 40.74 -42.97 27.05
N GLY A 158 41.67 -42.66 26.15
CA GLY A 158 42.07 -43.58 25.10
C GLY A 158 43.09 -42.96 24.12
N LYS A 159 44.34 -43.31 24.34
CA LYS A 159 45.56 -43.02 23.60
C LYS A 159 45.62 -43.64 22.19
N GLY A 160 46.45 -43.05 21.35
CA GLY A 160 47.19 -43.75 20.28
C GLY A 160 46.72 -43.30 18.88
N GLY A 161 47.57 -42.74 18.07
CA GLY A 161 48.65 -43.28 17.39
C GLY A 161 48.86 -42.56 16.06
N ARG A 162 49.99 -42.06 15.88
CA ARG A 162 50.82 -41.66 14.74
C ARG A 162 50.53 -42.25 13.34
N ARG A 163 50.75 -41.37 12.35
CA ARG A 163 51.61 -41.49 11.10
C ARG A 163 50.84 -40.90 9.94
N ALA A 164 51.30 -39.86 9.30
CA ALA A 164 52.46 -39.62 8.41
C ALA A 164 52.19 -40.04 6.96
N ALA A 165 52.36 -39.05 6.07
CA ALA A 165 52.90 -39.09 4.70
C ALA A 165 52.00 -39.71 3.60
N LYS A 166 51.67 -38.95 2.64
CA LYS A 166 52.35 -38.41 1.46
C LYS A 166 51.55 -37.29 0.83
#